data_50b38c3a8d7d69e19c43ad661c83425e
#
_entry.id   50b38c3a8d7d69e19c43ad661c83425e
#
_cell.length_a   1.000
_cell.length_b   1.000
_cell.length_c   1.000
_cell.angle_alpha   90.00
_cell.angle_beta   90.00
_cell.angle_gamma   90.00
#
_symmetry.space_group_name_H-M   'P 1'
#
loop_
_entity.id
_entity.type
_entity.pdbx_description
1 polymer ?
#
loop_
_entity_poly.entity_id
_entity_poly.type
_entity_poly.pdbx_seq_one_letter_code
_entity_poly.pdbx_strand_id
1 'polypeptide(L)'
;MNKEKYYLALDLELNNSSDGSTPNPPIIQVGVAYGNYNDYLANTIKTRKWYIDPKEPIFPFITSLTGITDDDIKNFAISHDEIAQELSFLVSCCKIGNPITWGGGDITELKNEFNARDVHFPHFGRRWIDVKTYYTFDMIADGKNPAGSLRSALARYKMKFIGEPHRADNDALNTLRLFFNLIERHNRLQMIVKDIKEL
;
A
#
# COMPACT_ATOMS: atom_id res chain seq x y z
N MET A 1 1.70 -10.20 18.94
CA MET A 1 1.15 -10.28 17.57
C MET A 1 1.00 -11.73 17.16
N ASN A 2 -0.11 -12.11 16.52
CA ASN A 2 -0.24 -13.43 15.90
C ASN A 2 0.66 -13.47 14.65
N LYS A 3 1.73 -14.27 14.69
CA LYS A 3 2.76 -14.32 13.63
C LYS A 3 2.28 -14.98 12.33
N GLU A 4 1.20 -15.75 12.40
CA GLU A 4 0.61 -16.46 11.26
C GLU A 4 -0.51 -15.67 10.57
N LYS A 5 -0.98 -14.59 11.19
CA LYS A 5 -2.02 -13.75 10.61
C LYS A 5 -1.48 -13.02 9.39
N TYR A 6 -2.18 -13.16 8.27
CA TYR A 6 -1.89 -12.45 7.04
C TYR A 6 -2.38 -11.01 7.07
N TYR A 7 -1.61 -10.16 6.43
CA TYR A 7 -1.92 -8.76 6.16
C TYR A 7 -1.71 -8.48 4.69
N LEU A 8 -2.39 -7.46 4.18
CA LEU A 8 -2.28 -7.00 2.80
C LEU A 8 -2.12 -5.48 2.81
N ALA A 9 -1.06 -5.01 2.18
CA ALA A 9 -0.92 -3.60 1.81
C ALA A 9 -1.33 -3.41 0.35
N LEU A 10 -1.91 -2.24 0.06
CA LEU A 10 -2.37 -1.83 -1.26
C LEU A 10 -1.85 -0.42 -1.55
N ASP A 11 -1.50 -0.19 -2.79
CA ASP A 11 -1.08 1.10 -3.33
C ASP A 11 -1.59 1.26 -4.76
N LEU A 12 -1.76 2.49 -5.24
CA LEU A 12 -2.28 2.83 -6.55
C LEU A 12 -1.34 3.78 -7.29
N GLU A 13 -1.24 3.60 -8.61
CA GLU A 13 -0.73 4.65 -9.50
C GLU A 13 -1.88 5.23 -10.31
N LEU A 14 -1.93 6.56 -10.37
CA LEU A 14 -3.01 7.31 -10.99
C LEU A 14 -2.49 8.09 -12.21
N ASN A 15 -3.29 8.18 -13.27
CA ASN A 15 -3.00 9.05 -14.40
C ASN A 15 -3.41 10.49 -14.07
N ASN A 16 -2.54 11.21 -13.38
CA ASN A 16 -2.79 12.56 -12.91
C ASN A 16 -1.88 13.58 -13.60
N SER A 17 -2.34 14.81 -13.77
CA SER A 17 -1.51 15.92 -14.24
C SER A 17 -0.39 16.25 -13.25
N SER A 18 0.68 16.88 -13.73
CA SER A 18 1.85 17.21 -12.89
C SER A 18 1.57 18.14 -11.73
N ASP A 19 0.49 18.92 -11.82
CA ASP A 19 0.00 19.80 -10.75
C ASP A 19 -1.06 19.15 -9.85
N GLY A 20 -1.41 17.89 -10.13
CA GLY A 20 -2.41 17.14 -9.36
C GLY A 20 -3.86 17.60 -9.56
N SER A 21 -4.13 18.38 -10.62
CA SER A 21 -5.43 19.02 -10.83
C SER A 21 -6.45 18.17 -11.59
N THR A 22 -6.08 16.98 -12.07
CA THR A 22 -7.00 16.09 -12.79
C THR A 22 -8.14 15.66 -11.88
N PRO A 23 -9.39 16.00 -12.16
CA PRO A 23 -10.53 15.54 -11.37
C PRO A 23 -10.70 14.01 -11.50
N ASN A 24 -10.76 13.30 -10.37
CA ASN A 24 -10.91 11.84 -10.33
C ASN A 24 -9.93 11.15 -11.31
N PRO A 25 -8.61 11.27 -11.09
CA PRO A 25 -7.63 10.73 -12.02
C PRO A 25 -7.79 9.21 -12.11
N PRO A 26 -7.86 8.62 -13.32
CA PRO A 26 -8.09 7.18 -13.46
C PRO A 26 -6.91 6.37 -12.91
N ILE A 27 -7.23 5.23 -12.34
CA ILE A 27 -6.22 4.28 -11.87
C ILE A 27 -5.58 3.60 -13.08
N ILE A 28 -4.24 3.55 -13.12
CA ILE A 28 -3.47 2.86 -14.16
C ILE A 28 -2.75 1.63 -13.64
N GLN A 29 -2.49 1.54 -12.33
CA GLN A 29 -1.92 0.36 -11.72
C GLN A 29 -2.48 0.16 -10.31
N VAL A 30 -2.84 -1.08 -9.99
CA VAL A 30 -3.14 -1.53 -8.63
C VAL A 30 -2.02 -2.47 -8.20
N GLY A 31 -1.37 -2.17 -7.08
CA GLY A 31 -0.34 -2.99 -6.48
C GLY A 31 -0.74 -3.50 -5.11
N VAL A 32 -0.41 -4.75 -4.82
CA VAL A 32 -0.60 -5.32 -3.49
C VAL A 32 0.64 -6.06 -3.02
N ALA A 33 0.87 -6.02 -1.72
CA ALA A 33 1.80 -6.90 -1.03
C ALA A 33 1.06 -7.62 0.09
N TYR A 34 1.27 -8.93 0.23
CA TYR A 34 0.59 -9.71 1.25
C TYR A 34 1.51 -10.78 1.85
N GLY A 35 1.32 -11.03 3.12
CA GLY A 35 2.11 -11.98 3.88
C GLY A 35 1.84 -11.86 5.38
N ASN A 36 2.48 -12.72 6.14
CA ASN A 36 2.46 -12.70 7.60
C ASN A 36 3.82 -12.24 8.17
N TYR A 37 3.93 -12.21 9.50
CA TYR A 37 5.18 -11.76 10.13
C TYR A 37 6.37 -12.70 9.87
N ASN A 38 6.14 -14.00 9.70
CA ASN A 38 7.20 -14.94 9.35
C ASN A 38 7.71 -14.70 7.91
N ASP A 39 6.79 -14.38 6.98
CA ASP A 39 7.16 -13.99 5.61
C ASP A 39 8.00 -12.70 5.60
N TYR A 40 7.66 -11.74 6.47
CA TYR A 40 8.46 -10.51 6.65
C TYR A 40 9.88 -10.82 7.11
N LEU A 41 10.05 -11.66 8.13
CA LEU A 41 11.37 -12.05 8.65
C LEU A 41 12.20 -12.85 7.63
N ALA A 42 11.54 -13.69 6.84
CA ALA A 42 12.16 -14.50 5.80
C ALA A 42 12.39 -13.75 4.48
N ASN A 43 11.92 -12.49 4.35
CA ASN A 43 11.89 -11.72 3.10
C ASN A 43 11.13 -12.45 1.95
N THR A 44 10.03 -13.11 2.28
CA THR A 44 9.18 -13.87 1.34
C THR A 44 7.78 -13.29 1.19
N ILE A 45 7.58 -12.01 1.55
CA ILE A 45 6.33 -11.27 1.27
C ILE A 45 6.05 -11.34 -0.22
N LYS A 46 4.83 -11.71 -0.58
CA LYS A 46 4.40 -11.81 -1.97
C LYS A 46 3.83 -10.50 -2.46
N THR A 47 4.06 -10.19 -3.73
CA THR A 47 3.48 -9.02 -4.40
C THR A 47 2.70 -9.45 -5.63
N ARG A 48 1.72 -8.65 -6.00
CA ARG A 48 1.03 -8.69 -7.30
C ARG A 48 0.76 -7.28 -7.77
N LYS A 49 0.64 -7.11 -9.08
CA LYS A 49 0.19 -5.86 -9.70
C LYS A 49 -0.67 -6.15 -10.91
N TRP A 50 -1.55 -5.22 -11.19
CA TRP A 50 -2.42 -5.24 -12.35
C TRP A 50 -2.46 -3.86 -12.96
N TYR A 51 -2.50 -3.78 -14.28
CA TYR A 51 -2.70 -2.54 -15.00
C TYR A 51 -4.17 -2.39 -15.37
N ILE A 52 -4.64 -1.15 -15.38
CA ILE A 52 -5.98 -0.73 -15.80
C ILE A 52 -5.82 0.21 -16.98
N ASP A 53 -6.64 0.02 -18.02
CA ASP A 53 -6.70 0.94 -19.15
C ASP A 53 -7.52 2.20 -18.76
N PRO A 54 -6.88 3.39 -18.65
CA PRO A 54 -7.55 4.62 -18.29
C PRO A 54 -8.49 5.16 -19.39
N LYS A 55 -8.48 4.56 -20.59
CA LYS A 55 -9.17 5.01 -21.79
C LYS A 55 -8.70 6.37 -22.32
N GLU A 56 -7.53 6.79 -21.92
CA GLU A 56 -6.84 8.00 -22.35
C GLU A 56 -5.33 7.78 -22.31
N PRO A 57 -4.53 8.56 -23.06
CA PRO A 57 -3.07 8.45 -22.99
C PRO A 57 -2.54 8.74 -21.58
N ILE A 58 -1.49 8.04 -21.19
CA ILE A 58 -0.79 8.33 -19.94
C ILE A 58 -0.06 9.66 -20.05
N PHE A 59 -0.22 10.52 -19.06
CA PHE A 59 0.52 11.78 -19.02
C PHE A 59 2.04 11.53 -19.04
N PRO A 60 2.82 12.25 -19.85
CA PRO A 60 4.28 12.07 -19.91
C PRO A 60 4.96 12.21 -18.56
N PHE A 61 4.42 13.06 -17.68
CA PHE A 61 4.90 13.19 -16.31
C PHE A 61 4.73 11.87 -15.52
N ILE A 62 3.58 11.21 -15.65
CA ILE A 62 3.31 9.93 -14.98
C ILE A 62 4.22 8.82 -15.52
N THR A 63 4.39 8.74 -16.84
CA THR A 63 5.35 7.81 -17.45
C THR A 63 6.78 8.06 -16.91
N SER A 64 7.19 9.32 -16.80
CA SER A 64 8.52 9.66 -16.25
C SER A 64 8.65 9.28 -14.77
N LEU A 65 7.57 9.41 -13.99
CA LEU A 65 7.57 9.15 -12.55
C LEU A 65 7.50 7.65 -12.23
N THR A 66 6.57 6.95 -12.90
CA THR A 66 6.23 5.55 -12.61
C THR A 66 6.93 4.56 -13.54
N GLY A 67 7.38 5.03 -14.71
CA GLY A 67 7.87 4.18 -15.81
C GLY A 67 6.76 3.36 -16.49
N ILE A 68 5.47 3.63 -16.22
CA ILE A 68 4.34 2.97 -16.88
C ILE A 68 4.10 3.68 -18.21
N THR A 69 3.98 2.90 -19.29
CA THR A 69 3.80 3.40 -20.66
C THR A 69 2.45 3.02 -21.22
N ASP A 70 2.01 3.69 -22.31
CA ASP A 70 0.82 3.29 -23.06
C ASP A 70 0.95 1.87 -23.62
N ASP A 71 2.17 1.42 -23.96
CA ASP A 71 2.43 0.04 -24.40
C ASP A 71 2.23 -0.97 -23.27
N ASP A 72 2.61 -0.65 -22.03
CA ASP A 72 2.34 -1.50 -20.87
C ASP A 72 0.82 -1.67 -20.68
N ILE A 73 0.08 -0.58 -20.76
CA ILE A 73 -1.39 -0.60 -20.64
C ILE A 73 -2.00 -1.44 -21.76
N LYS A 74 -1.61 -1.20 -23.00
CA LYS A 74 -2.13 -1.92 -24.16
C LYS A 74 -1.90 -3.43 -24.09
N ASN A 75 -0.73 -3.84 -23.57
CA ASN A 75 -0.34 -5.26 -23.57
C ASN A 75 -0.77 -6.01 -22.30
N PHE A 76 -0.93 -5.33 -21.16
CA PHE A 76 -1.07 -5.98 -19.86
C PHE A 76 -2.27 -5.52 -19.05
N ALA A 77 -3.05 -4.51 -19.50
CA ALA A 77 -4.23 -4.09 -18.75
C ALA A 77 -5.30 -5.19 -18.76
N ILE A 78 -5.91 -5.39 -17.61
CA ILE A 78 -7.05 -6.29 -17.42
C ILE A 78 -8.28 -5.48 -16.96
N SER A 79 -9.43 -6.11 -16.99
CA SER A 79 -10.68 -5.45 -16.61
C SER A 79 -10.77 -5.22 -15.09
N HIS A 80 -11.60 -4.26 -14.69
CA HIS A 80 -11.91 -4.01 -13.28
C HIS A 80 -12.52 -5.24 -12.62
N ASP A 81 -13.36 -6.02 -13.34
CA ASP A 81 -13.96 -7.26 -12.84
C ASP A 81 -12.89 -8.31 -12.52
N GLU A 82 -11.90 -8.49 -13.40
CA GLU A 82 -10.80 -9.42 -13.16
C GLU A 82 -9.98 -9.00 -11.93
N ILE A 83 -9.68 -7.71 -11.78
CA ILE A 83 -8.98 -7.21 -10.58
C ILE A 83 -9.82 -7.42 -9.32
N ALA A 84 -11.13 -7.14 -9.37
CA ALA A 84 -12.04 -7.37 -8.25
C ALA A 84 -12.08 -8.85 -7.83
N GLN A 85 -12.07 -9.78 -8.80
CA GLN A 85 -11.99 -11.22 -8.54
C GLN A 85 -10.67 -11.61 -7.87
N GLU A 86 -9.53 -11.13 -8.39
CA GLU A 86 -8.19 -11.38 -7.82
C GLU A 86 -8.08 -10.84 -6.39
N LEU A 87 -8.55 -9.60 -6.14
CA LEU A 87 -8.57 -9.02 -4.80
C LEU A 87 -9.48 -9.80 -3.85
N SER A 88 -10.68 -10.21 -4.31
CA SER A 88 -11.61 -11.02 -3.54
C SER A 88 -11.03 -12.38 -3.17
N PHE A 89 -10.31 -13.00 -4.10
CA PHE A 89 -9.58 -14.24 -3.86
C PHE A 89 -8.52 -14.06 -2.77
N LEU A 90 -7.68 -13.03 -2.86
CA LEU A 90 -6.65 -12.76 -1.86
C LEU A 90 -7.24 -12.48 -0.47
N VAL A 91 -8.31 -11.68 -0.41
CA VAL A 91 -9.01 -11.36 0.84
C VAL A 91 -9.56 -12.63 1.49
N SER A 92 -10.15 -13.51 0.72
CA SER A 92 -10.75 -14.77 1.20
C SER A 92 -9.69 -15.79 1.62
N CYS A 93 -8.72 -16.06 0.74
CA CYS A 93 -7.66 -17.05 1.00
C CYS A 93 -6.79 -16.70 2.21
N CYS A 94 -6.43 -15.43 2.32
CA CYS A 94 -5.55 -14.95 3.39
C CYS A 94 -6.32 -14.45 4.61
N LYS A 95 -7.66 -14.50 4.60
CA LYS A 95 -8.53 -13.98 5.66
C LYS A 95 -8.18 -12.54 6.05
N ILE A 96 -7.96 -11.70 5.02
CA ILE A 96 -7.61 -10.29 5.19
C ILE A 96 -8.80 -9.55 5.77
N GLY A 97 -8.62 -8.89 6.90
CA GLY A 97 -9.68 -8.07 7.52
C GLY A 97 -9.63 -6.62 7.06
N ASN A 98 -8.52 -5.95 7.33
CA ASN A 98 -8.33 -4.54 7.04
C ASN A 98 -7.10 -4.36 6.15
N PRO A 99 -7.22 -3.68 5.00
CA PRO A 99 -6.06 -3.37 4.17
C PRO A 99 -5.17 -2.32 4.83
N ILE A 100 -3.93 -2.27 4.40
CA ILE A 100 -2.90 -1.36 4.87
C ILE A 100 -2.54 -0.44 3.71
N THR A 101 -2.39 0.86 3.97
CA THR A 101 -1.99 1.86 2.97
C THR A 101 -0.93 2.80 3.52
N TRP A 102 -0.21 3.47 2.63
CA TRP A 102 0.62 4.63 2.95
C TRP A 102 -0.17 5.91 2.70
N GLY A 103 -1.04 6.28 3.65
CA GLY A 103 -2.00 7.38 3.49
C GLY A 103 -3.42 6.87 3.26
N GLY A 104 -4.39 7.78 3.30
CA GLY A 104 -5.81 7.44 3.36
C GLY A 104 -6.57 7.43 2.03
N GLY A 105 -5.92 7.74 0.90
CA GLY A 105 -6.59 7.96 -0.39
C GLY A 105 -6.91 6.68 -1.15
N ASP A 106 -5.95 5.78 -1.28
CA ASP A 106 -5.99 4.65 -2.23
C ASP A 106 -7.27 3.81 -2.18
N ILE A 107 -7.72 3.42 -1.00
CA ILE A 107 -8.92 2.59 -0.87
C ILE A 107 -10.18 3.35 -1.30
N THR A 108 -10.22 4.65 -1.06
CA THR A 108 -11.35 5.50 -1.45
C THR A 108 -11.38 5.64 -2.97
N GLU A 109 -10.23 5.92 -3.58
CA GLU A 109 -10.09 6.05 -5.05
C GLU A 109 -10.45 4.73 -5.73
N LEU A 110 -9.93 3.60 -5.24
CA LEU A 110 -10.24 2.29 -5.78
C LEU A 110 -11.75 1.99 -5.70
N LYS A 111 -12.38 2.24 -4.56
CA LYS A 111 -13.84 2.07 -4.41
C LYS A 111 -14.63 2.95 -5.35
N ASN A 112 -14.27 4.22 -5.44
CA ASN A 112 -14.99 5.17 -6.30
C ASN A 112 -14.92 4.74 -7.75
N GLU A 113 -13.73 4.34 -8.22
CA GLU A 113 -13.53 3.92 -9.59
C GLU A 113 -14.31 2.62 -9.92
N PHE A 114 -14.28 1.62 -9.03
CA PHE A 114 -15.01 0.37 -9.24
C PHE A 114 -16.52 0.58 -9.17
N ASN A 115 -17.00 1.37 -8.21
CA ASN A 115 -18.44 1.71 -8.10
C ASN A 115 -18.94 2.49 -9.33
N ALA A 116 -18.15 3.42 -9.88
CA ALA A 116 -18.52 4.17 -11.08
C ALA A 116 -18.68 3.28 -12.32
N ARG A 117 -18.15 2.05 -12.28
CA ARG A 117 -18.24 1.05 -13.35
C ARG A 117 -19.20 -0.10 -13.02
N ASP A 118 -19.94 0.01 -11.92
CA ASP A 118 -20.84 -1.04 -11.41
C ASP A 118 -20.12 -2.38 -11.15
N VAL A 119 -18.83 -2.33 -10.80
CA VAL A 119 -18.03 -3.50 -10.45
C VAL A 119 -18.04 -3.70 -8.95
N HIS A 120 -18.37 -4.91 -8.51
CA HIS A 120 -18.43 -5.23 -7.09
C HIS A 120 -17.04 -5.15 -6.45
N PHE A 121 -16.90 -4.24 -5.50
CA PHE A 121 -15.67 -4.08 -4.75
C PHE A 121 -15.57 -5.13 -3.62
N PRO A 122 -14.47 -5.86 -3.48
CA PRO A 122 -14.32 -6.86 -2.43
C PRO A 122 -14.38 -6.26 -1.03
N HIS A 123 -14.91 -7.01 -0.08
CA HIS A 123 -15.02 -6.57 1.28
C HIS A 123 -13.69 -6.68 2.02
N PHE A 124 -13.10 -5.53 2.33
CA PHE A 124 -11.87 -5.41 3.14
C PHE A 124 -12.12 -5.14 4.63
N GLY A 125 -13.32 -5.45 5.15
CA GLY A 125 -13.68 -5.07 6.49
C GLY A 125 -14.13 -3.60 6.60
N ARG A 126 -14.33 -3.12 7.83
CA ARG A 126 -14.86 -1.77 8.08
C ARG A 126 -13.79 -0.70 8.18
N ARG A 127 -12.55 -1.09 8.34
CA ARG A 127 -11.42 -0.16 8.59
C ARG A 127 -10.24 -0.60 7.78
N TRP A 128 -9.41 0.35 7.41
CA TRP A 128 -8.05 0.10 6.92
C TRP A 128 -7.04 0.73 7.87
N ILE A 129 -5.79 0.38 7.68
CA ILE A 129 -4.68 0.80 8.54
C ILE A 129 -3.81 1.75 7.73
N ASP A 130 -3.90 3.04 8.03
CA ASP A 130 -3.02 4.04 7.46
C ASP A 130 -1.71 4.10 8.25
N VAL A 131 -0.64 3.57 7.65
CA VAL A 131 0.70 3.53 8.25
C VAL A 131 1.32 4.92 8.35
N LYS A 132 0.97 5.84 7.44
CA LYS A 132 1.46 7.21 7.46
C LYS A 132 0.94 7.98 8.67
N THR A 133 -0.30 7.72 9.08
CA THR A 133 -0.85 8.30 10.32
C THR A 133 -0.05 7.86 11.54
N TYR A 134 0.30 6.58 11.66
CA TYR A 134 1.14 6.11 12.76
C TYR A 134 2.56 6.72 12.71
N TYR A 135 3.17 6.76 11.54
CA TYR A 135 4.46 7.44 11.33
C TYR A 135 4.41 8.91 11.73
N THR A 136 3.33 9.62 11.36
CA THR A 136 3.10 11.02 11.73
C THR A 136 3.05 11.18 13.25
N PHE A 137 2.34 10.29 13.93
CA PHE A 137 2.29 10.27 15.39
C PHE A 137 3.68 10.09 16.02
N ASP A 138 4.47 9.13 15.53
CA ASP A 138 5.83 8.87 16.02
C ASP A 138 6.76 10.09 15.79
N MET A 139 6.61 10.80 14.68
CA MET A 139 7.34 12.03 14.40
C MET A 139 6.98 13.15 15.38
N ILE A 140 5.70 13.35 15.64
CA ILE A 140 5.22 14.37 16.60
C ILE A 140 5.71 14.04 18.02
N ALA A 141 5.64 12.78 18.43
CA ALA A 141 6.12 12.32 19.73
C ALA A 141 7.62 12.60 19.94
N ASP A 142 8.41 12.56 18.86
CA ASP A 142 9.83 12.92 18.86
C ASP A 142 10.12 14.42 18.68
N GLY A 143 9.09 15.28 18.70
CA GLY A 143 9.21 16.74 18.50
C GLY A 143 9.65 17.12 17.08
N LYS A 144 9.39 16.27 16.07
CA LYS A 144 9.76 16.48 14.68
C LYS A 144 8.56 16.88 13.84
N ASN A 145 8.82 17.60 12.75
CA ASN A 145 7.76 17.92 11.78
C ASN A 145 7.31 16.65 11.04
N PRO A 146 6.01 16.32 10.99
CA PRO A 146 5.47 15.11 10.37
C PRO A 146 5.41 15.22 8.83
N ALA A 147 6.51 15.60 8.19
CA ALA A 147 6.63 15.61 6.74
C ALA A 147 7.43 14.39 6.27
N GLY A 148 7.04 13.81 5.14
CA GLY A 148 7.86 12.77 4.52
C GLY A 148 7.09 11.80 3.64
N SER A 149 7.84 11.24 2.68
CA SER A 149 7.43 10.16 1.81
C SER A 149 7.61 8.80 2.50
N LEU A 150 7.07 7.74 1.92
CA LEU A 150 7.33 6.35 2.34
C LEU A 150 8.84 6.06 2.42
N ARG A 151 9.61 6.54 1.46
CA ARG A 151 11.09 6.39 1.44
C ARG A 151 11.74 7.06 2.65
N SER A 152 11.29 8.26 3.02
CA SER A 152 11.78 8.97 4.21
C SER A 152 11.44 8.23 5.49
N ALA A 153 10.23 7.68 5.57
CA ALA A 153 9.80 6.89 6.73
C ALA A 153 10.65 5.61 6.87
N LEU A 154 10.87 4.86 5.79
CA LEU A 154 11.75 3.69 5.81
C LEU A 154 13.16 4.06 6.29
N ALA A 155 13.75 5.12 5.74
CA ALA A 155 15.10 5.59 6.12
C ALA A 155 15.18 5.92 7.61
N ARG A 156 14.15 6.56 8.18
CA ARG A 156 14.07 6.84 9.63
C ARG A 156 14.18 5.55 10.47
N TYR A 157 13.58 4.46 10.02
CA TYR A 157 13.64 3.17 10.71
C TYR A 157 14.80 2.28 10.23
N LYS A 158 15.79 2.86 9.54
CA LYS A 158 16.98 2.17 9.00
C LYS A 158 16.63 1.04 8.04
N MET A 159 15.52 1.18 7.35
CA MET A 159 15.09 0.26 6.30
C MET A 159 15.45 0.82 4.92
N LYS A 160 15.91 -0.05 4.03
CA LYS A 160 16.09 0.30 2.62
C LYS A 160 14.78 0.07 1.86
N PHE A 161 14.49 0.97 0.92
CA PHE A 161 13.42 0.76 -0.05
C PHE A 161 13.81 -0.40 -0.98
N ILE A 162 12.87 -1.31 -1.27
CA ILE A 162 13.06 -2.45 -2.18
C ILE A 162 12.30 -2.15 -3.48
N GLY A 163 12.97 -2.34 -4.61
CA GLY A 163 12.43 -2.04 -5.94
C GLY A 163 12.50 -0.56 -6.28
N GLU A 164 11.78 -0.19 -7.35
CA GLU A 164 11.69 1.19 -7.81
C GLU A 164 10.48 1.88 -7.16
N PRO A 165 10.63 3.11 -6.63
CA PRO A 165 9.51 3.91 -6.13
C PRO A 165 8.51 4.21 -7.24
N HIS A 166 7.29 4.54 -6.86
CA HIS A 166 6.20 4.82 -7.81
C HIS A 166 5.90 3.64 -8.75
N ARG A 167 5.98 2.46 -8.18
CA ARG A 167 5.43 1.21 -8.70
C ARG A 167 4.55 0.64 -7.60
N ALA A 168 3.26 0.58 -7.83
CA ALA A 168 2.27 0.26 -6.78
C ALA A 168 2.59 -1.05 -6.03
N ASP A 169 3.11 -2.09 -6.69
CA ASP A 169 3.52 -3.33 -6.02
C ASP A 169 4.75 -3.14 -5.11
N ASN A 170 5.70 -2.28 -5.49
CA ASN A 170 6.87 -1.97 -4.67
C ASN A 170 6.50 -1.07 -3.49
N ASP A 171 5.65 -0.07 -3.71
CA ASP A 171 5.20 0.84 -2.65
C ASP A 171 4.33 0.08 -1.63
N ALA A 172 3.43 -0.80 -2.09
CA ALA A 172 2.70 -1.72 -1.22
C ALA A 172 3.63 -2.65 -0.42
N LEU A 173 4.68 -3.23 -1.06
CA LEU A 173 5.66 -4.06 -0.37
C LEU A 173 6.36 -3.30 0.76
N ASN A 174 6.84 -2.10 0.46
CA ASN A 174 7.57 -1.30 1.42
C ASN A 174 6.66 -0.79 2.55
N THR A 175 5.40 -0.49 2.26
CA THR A 175 4.38 -0.15 3.25
C THR A 175 4.11 -1.31 4.20
N LEU A 176 3.95 -2.54 3.69
CA LEU A 176 3.74 -3.72 4.52
C LEU A 176 4.97 -4.04 5.38
N ARG A 177 6.17 -3.90 4.85
CA ARG A 177 7.42 -4.07 5.60
C ARG A 177 7.56 -3.05 6.73
N LEU A 178 7.22 -1.79 6.44
CA LEU A 178 7.22 -0.73 7.44
C LEU A 178 6.19 -1.00 8.55
N PHE A 179 5.00 -1.45 8.19
CA PHE A 179 3.97 -1.86 9.15
C PHE A 179 4.48 -2.93 10.13
N PHE A 180 5.10 -3.99 9.63
CA PHE A 180 5.66 -5.04 10.51
C PHE A 180 6.79 -4.50 11.41
N ASN A 181 7.66 -3.65 10.89
CA ASN A 181 8.73 -3.02 11.67
C ASN A 181 8.17 -2.16 12.82
N LEU A 182 7.13 -1.38 12.55
CA LEU A 182 6.48 -0.53 13.56
C LEU A 182 5.82 -1.36 14.66
N ILE A 183 5.16 -2.45 14.32
CA ILE A 183 4.60 -3.38 15.31
C ILE A 183 5.72 -4.00 16.17
N GLU A 184 6.82 -4.43 15.55
CA GLU A 184 7.95 -5.01 16.28
C GLU A 184 8.53 -4.00 17.28
N ARG A 185 8.74 -2.77 16.86
CA ARG A 185 9.21 -1.68 17.74
C ARG A 185 8.25 -1.45 18.91
N HIS A 186 6.95 -1.38 18.63
CA HIS A 186 5.95 -1.23 19.69
C HIS A 186 5.99 -2.38 20.69
N ASN A 187 6.08 -3.62 20.22
CA ASN A 187 6.19 -4.80 21.09
C ASN A 187 7.44 -4.75 21.98
N ARG A 188 8.59 -4.35 21.44
CA ARG A 188 9.83 -4.17 22.22
C ARG A 188 9.67 -3.11 23.31
N LEU A 189 9.03 -1.99 23.01
CA LEU A 189 8.76 -0.94 24.02
C LEU A 189 7.85 -1.48 25.15
N GLN A 190 6.81 -2.25 24.81
CA GLN A 190 5.93 -2.86 25.82
C GLN A 190 6.67 -3.84 26.73
N MET A 191 7.62 -4.62 26.21
CA MET A 191 8.44 -5.52 27.00
C MET A 191 9.30 -4.73 27.99
N ILE A 192 10.00 -3.68 27.56
CA ILE A 192 10.83 -2.83 28.44
C ILE A 192 9.98 -2.21 29.56
N VAL A 193 8.79 -1.68 29.23
CA VAL A 193 7.88 -1.10 30.23
C VAL A 193 7.42 -2.14 31.25
N LYS A 194 7.21 -3.39 30.83
CA LYS A 194 6.84 -4.48 31.73
C LYS A 194 7.98 -4.81 32.68
N ASP A 195 9.19 -4.97 32.15
CA ASP A 195 10.38 -5.31 32.96
C ASP A 195 10.66 -4.23 34.02
N ILE A 196 10.47 -2.94 33.71
CA ILE A 196 10.62 -1.83 34.65
C ILE A 196 9.57 -1.87 35.79
N LYS A 197 8.35 -2.34 35.49
CA LYS A 197 7.27 -2.41 36.50
C LYS A 197 7.41 -3.62 37.46
N GLU A 198 8.22 -4.59 37.10
CA GLU A 198 8.49 -5.80 37.90
C GLU A 198 9.73 -5.62 38.79
N LEU A 199 10.47 -4.48 38.69
CA LEU A 199 11.57 -4.06 39.59
C LEU A 199 11.06 -3.20 40.75
#